data_4c6781d0fbd1d56d37c57cbe3f264a1b
#
_entry.id   4c6781d0fbd1d56d37c57cbe3f264a1b
#
_cell.length_a   1.000
_cell.length_b   1.000
_cell.length_c   1.000
_cell.angle_alpha   90.00
_cell.angle_beta   90.00
_cell.angle_gamma   90.00
#
_symmetry.space_group_name_H-M   'P 1'
#
loop_
_entity.id
_entity.type
_entity.pdbx_description
1 polymer ?
#
loop_
_entity_poly.entity_id
_entity_poly.type
_entity_poly.pdbx_seq_one_letter_code
_entity_poly.pdbx_strand_id
1 'polypeptide(L)'
;MSSVLTQLVEELNSGKLKVVDLTQPLGPNTPVIGLPPIFASSPGVTIEQISRYDDKGPGWYWNTLHLGEHTGTHFDAPVHWITGKDLPNNR
;
A
#
# COMPACT_ATOMS: atom_id res chain seq x y z
N MET A 1 -24.00 12.35 -26.51
CA MET A 1 -22.73 11.57 -26.47
C MET A 1 -22.31 11.33 -25.03
N SER A 2 -21.92 10.11 -24.74
CA SER A 2 -21.35 9.78 -23.43
C SER A 2 -19.99 10.44 -23.27
N SER A 3 -19.69 10.95 -22.07
CA SER A 3 -18.35 11.39 -21.73
C SER A 3 -17.38 10.20 -21.67
N VAL A 4 -16.09 10.47 -21.72
CA VAL A 4 -15.06 9.42 -21.56
C VAL A 4 -15.22 8.71 -20.21
N LEU A 5 -15.55 9.45 -19.15
CA LEU A 5 -15.76 8.87 -17.83
C LEU A 5 -16.98 7.95 -17.81
N THR A 6 -18.08 8.35 -18.44
CA THR A 6 -19.27 7.50 -18.57
C THR A 6 -18.96 6.23 -19.33
N GLN A 7 -18.22 6.33 -20.46
CA GLN A 7 -17.79 5.18 -21.23
C GLN A 7 -16.91 4.24 -20.40
N LEU A 8 -15.99 4.77 -19.60
CA LEU A 8 -15.14 3.97 -18.73
C LEU A 8 -15.98 3.17 -17.73
N VAL A 9 -16.93 3.81 -17.08
CA VAL A 9 -17.84 3.14 -16.14
C VAL A 9 -18.64 2.04 -16.82
N GLU A 10 -19.19 2.32 -18.00
CA GLU A 10 -19.94 1.34 -18.78
C GLU A 10 -19.08 0.13 -19.17
N GLU A 11 -17.85 0.36 -19.61
CA GLU A 11 -16.94 -0.71 -19.98
C GLU A 11 -16.54 -1.57 -18.77
N LEU A 12 -16.31 -0.94 -17.61
CA LEU A 12 -16.04 -1.66 -16.36
C LEU A 12 -17.24 -2.50 -15.94
N ASN A 13 -18.43 -1.91 -15.94
CA ASN A 13 -19.65 -2.60 -15.51
C ASN A 13 -20.05 -3.75 -16.43
N SER A 14 -19.78 -3.61 -17.72
CA SER A 14 -20.10 -4.65 -18.71
C SER A 14 -19.08 -5.80 -18.76
N GLY A 15 -17.94 -5.63 -18.11
CA GLY A 15 -16.85 -6.62 -18.15
C GLY A 15 -15.99 -6.55 -19.40
N LYS A 16 -16.17 -5.55 -20.27
CA LYS A 16 -15.31 -5.34 -21.43
C LYS A 16 -13.89 -4.91 -21.02
N LEU A 17 -13.79 -4.14 -19.93
CA LEU A 17 -12.51 -3.85 -19.31
C LEU A 17 -12.28 -4.80 -18.16
N LYS A 18 -11.10 -5.38 -18.14
CA LYS A 18 -10.70 -6.31 -17.12
C LYS A 18 -9.71 -5.63 -16.17
N VAL A 19 -10.05 -5.59 -14.89
CA VAL A 19 -9.14 -5.10 -13.87
C VAL A 19 -8.36 -6.29 -13.32
N VAL A 20 -7.03 -6.16 -13.34
CA VAL A 20 -6.13 -7.20 -12.81
C VAL A 20 -5.37 -6.61 -11.62
N ASP A 21 -5.53 -7.24 -10.46
CA ASP A 21 -4.81 -6.84 -9.25
C ASP A 21 -3.47 -7.56 -9.21
N LEU A 22 -2.39 -6.78 -9.34
CA LEU A 22 -1.02 -7.28 -9.31
C LEU A 22 -0.36 -7.09 -7.95
N THR A 23 -1.13 -6.68 -6.94
CA THR A 23 -0.62 -6.43 -5.60
C THR A 23 -0.09 -7.71 -4.97
N GLN A 24 1.12 -7.64 -4.42
CA GLN A 24 1.67 -8.74 -3.63
C GLN A 24 0.98 -8.79 -2.27
N PRO A 25 0.62 -9.97 -1.77
CA PRO A 25 0.07 -10.09 -0.43
C PRO A 25 1.04 -9.57 0.63
N LEU A 26 0.53 -8.82 1.60
CA LEU A 26 1.30 -8.39 2.75
C LEU A 26 1.11 -9.35 3.92
N GLY A 27 2.21 -9.75 4.53
CA GLY A 27 2.19 -10.62 5.69
C GLY A 27 3.57 -10.74 6.32
N PRO A 28 3.69 -11.51 7.41
CA PRO A 28 4.97 -11.65 8.12
C PRO A 28 6.11 -12.19 7.26
N ASN A 29 5.79 -12.88 6.18
CA ASN A 29 6.78 -13.46 5.26
C ASN A 29 7.06 -12.57 4.04
N THR A 30 6.46 -11.41 3.94
CA THR A 30 6.73 -10.47 2.84
C THR A 30 8.19 -10.05 2.86
N PRO A 31 8.95 -10.22 1.76
CA PRO A 31 10.34 -9.83 1.73
C PRO A 31 10.52 -8.33 1.92
N VAL A 32 11.57 -7.94 2.63
CA VAL A 32 11.99 -6.55 2.75
C VAL A 32 13.40 -6.42 2.20
N ILE A 33 13.74 -5.22 1.72
CA ILE A 33 15.05 -4.98 1.16
C ILE A 33 16.14 -5.12 2.24
N GLY A 34 17.19 -5.89 1.93
CA GLY A 34 18.37 -5.96 2.78
C GLY A 34 19.37 -4.91 2.35
N LEU A 35 19.69 -3.99 3.26
CA LEU A 35 20.63 -2.92 3.01
C LEU A 35 21.97 -3.20 3.68
N PRO A 36 23.10 -2.61 3.16
CA PRO A 36 24.38 -2.67 3.86
C PRO A 36 24.27 -2.09 5.28
N PRO A 37 25.10 -2.57 6.23
CA PRO A 37 24.98 -2.18 7.65
C PRO A 37 25.09 -0.69 7.96
N ILE A 38 25.69 0.10 7.06
CA ILE A 38 25.80 1.55 7.23
C ILE A 38 24.48 2.28 7.06
N PHE A 39 23.49 1.61 6.49
CA PHE A 39 22.13 2.17 6.30
C PHE A 39 21.17 1.55 7.30
N ALA A 40 20.24 2.36 7.78
CA ALA A 40 19.15 1.84 8.58
C ALA A 40 18.21 1.00 7.69
N SER A 41 17.82 -0.15 8.19
CA SER A 41 16.94 -1.06 7.46
C SER A 41 15.55 -1.06 8.07
N SER A 42 14.55 -1.34 7.22
CA SER A 42 13.18 -1.53 7.69
C SER A 42 13.02 -2.92 8.29
N PRO A 43 12.26 -3.05 9.39
CA PRO A 43 11.88 -4.36 9.88
C PRO A 43 10.90 -5.04 8.92
N GLY A 44 10.73 -6.34 9.08
CA GLY A 44 9.68 -7.07 8.37
C GLY A 44 8.29 -6.67 8.85
N VAL A 45 7.28 -7.12 8.11
CA VAL A 45 5.89 -6.83 8.44
C VAL A 45 5.49 -7.55 9.73
N THR A 46 4.89 -6.82 10.66
CA THR A 46 4.20 -7.41 11.79
C THR A 46 2.72 -7.03 11.78
N ILE A 47 1.88 -7.98 12.12
CA ILE A 47 0.44 -7.81 12.18
C ILE A 47 -0.01 -8.15 13.58
N GLU A 48 -0.58 -7.15 14.27
CA GLU A 48 -1.10 -7.31 15.63
C GLU A 48 -2.62 -7.24 15.57
N GLN A 49 -3.28 -8.33 15.93
CA GLN A 49 -4.73 -8.38 15.93
C GLN A 49 -5.30 -7.52 17.07
N ILE A 50 -6.20 -6.60 16.74
CA ILE A 50 -6.89 -5.77 17.71
C ILE A 50 -8.18 -6.45 18.13
N SER A 51 -8.99 -6.89 17.17
CA SER A 51 -10.21 -7.64 17.42
C SER A 51 -10.54 -8.57 16.27
N ARG A 52 -11.30 -9.61 16.56
CA ARG A 52 -11.80 -10.56 15.55
C ARG A 52 -13.17 -11.05 16.00
N TYR A 53 -14.18 -10.18 15.89
CA TYR A 53 -15.56 -10.47 16.29
C TYR A 53 -15.63 -11.01 17.72
N ASP A 54 -14.85 -10.42 18.63
CA ASP A 54 -14.71 -10.83 20.04
C ASP A 54 -15.04 -9.68 20.99
N ASP A 55 -14.73 -9.85 22.28
CA ASP A 55 -15.03 -8.86 23.32
C ASP A 55 -14.41 -7.49 23.05
N LYS A 56 -13.30 -7.45 22.33
CA LYS A 56 -12.57 -6.22 22.03
C LYS A 56 -13.13 -5.48 20.82
N GLY A 57 -14.05 -6.10 20.09
CA GLY A 57 -14.72 -5.53 18.94
C GLY A 57 -15.66 -6.53 18.31
N PRO A 58 -16.90 -6.70 18.84
CA PRO A 58 -17.79 -7.76 18.39
C PRO A 58 -18.32 -7.56 16.96
N GLY A 59 -18.24 -6.34 16.43
CA GLY A 59 -18.78 -6.04 15.12
C GLY A 59 -17.78 -6.08 13.96
N TRP A 60 -16.48 -6.33 14.24
CA TRP A 60 -15.47 -6.26 13.17
C TRP A 60 -14.19 -7.02 13.51
N TYR A 61 -13.41 -7.21 12.45
CA TYR A 61 -12.04 -7.72 12.49
C TYR A 61 -11.09 -6.65 12.01
N TRP A 62 -10.04 -6.37 12.75
CA TRP A 62 -8.99 -5.44 12.31
C TRP A 62 -7.69 -5.63 13.08
N ASN A 63 -6.62 -5.06 12.50
CA ASN A 63 -5.26 -5.23 13.00
C ASN A 63 -4.52 -3.91 12.99
N THR A 64 -3.46 -3.84 13.78
CA THR A 64 -2.40 -2.85 13.61
C THR A 64 -1.32 -3.46 12.72
N LEU A 65 -0.89 -2.73 11.71
CA LEU A 65 0.20 -3.12 10.84
C LEU A 65 1.44 -2.29 11.15
N HIS A 66 2.58 -2.95 11.25
CA HIS A 66 3.88 -2.29 11.40
C HIS A 66 4.75 -2.72 10.23
N LEU A 67 5.13 -1.78 9.38
CA LEU A 67 5.89 -2.06 8.15
C LEU A 67 6.61 -0.79 7.67
N GLY A 68 7.68 -0.99 6.91
CA GLY A 68 8.32 0.11 6.20
C GLY A 68 7.52 0.52 4.97
N GLU A 69 7.67 1.77 4.55
CA GLU A 69 6.94 2.32 3.39
C GLU A 69 7.21 1.57 2.08
N HIS A 70 8.41 1.00 1.95
CA HIS A 70 8.85 0.30 0.74
C HIS A 70 8.72 -1.21 0.92
N THR A 71 7.55 -1.64 1.32
CA THR A 71 7.24 -3.05 1.57
C THR A 71 6.11 -3.50 0.64
N GLY A 72 6.30 -4.63 -0.04
CA GLY A 72 5.32 -5.15 -0.99
C GLY A 72 5.13 -4.21 -2.18
N THR A 73 3.97 -4.31 -2.81
CA THR A 73 3.62 -3.46 -3.95
C THR A 73 3.29 -2.06 -3.47
N HIS A 74 4.01 -1.07 -3.96
CA HIS A 74 3.86 0.31 -3.52
C HIS A 74 4.36 1.27 -4.60
N PHE A 75 4.18 2.56 -4.38
CA PHE A 75 4.85 3.61 -5.13
C PHE A 75 5.60 4.53 -4.15
N ASP A 76 6.67 5.14 -4.63
CA ASP A 76 7.47 6.05 -3.82
C ASP A 76 6.90 7.46 -3.88
N ALA A 77 6.73 8.09 -2.72
CA ALA A 77 6.45 9.52 -2.67
C ALA A 77 7.72 10.30 -3.10
N PRO A 78 7.57 11.48 -3.72
CA PRO A 78 8.74 12.26 -4.15
C PRO A 78 9.76 12.50 -3.04
N VAL A 79 9.32 12.68 -1.81
CA VAL A 79 10.20 12.94 -0.65
C VAL A 79 11.22 11.83 -0.42
N HIS A 80 11.00 10.63 -0.93
CA HIS A 80 11.96 9.53 -0.80
C HIS A 80 13.28 9.85 -1.49
N TRP A 81 13.25 10.52 -2.63
CA TRP A 81 14.44 10.86 -3.41
C TRP A 81 14.72 12.36 -3.49
N ILE A 82 13.68 13.18 -3.44
CA ILE A 82 13.78 14.62 -3.64
C ILE A 82 13.93 15.30 -2.28
N THR A 83 15.08 15.90 -2.07
CA THR A 83 15.45 16.44 -0.76
C THR A 83 14.69 17.73 -0.38
N GLY A 84 14.07 18.41 -1.35
CA GLY A 84 13.45 19.70 -1.15
C GLY A 84 14.41 20.88 -1.14
N LYS A 85 15.71 20.61 -1.25
CA LYS A 85 16.72 21.67 -1.20
C LYS A 85 16.81 22.45 -2.51
N ASP A 86 16.45 21.80 -3.61
CA ASP A 86 16.51 22.36 -4.96
C ASP A 86 15.17 22.93 -5.43
N LEU A 87 14.07 22.57 -4.77
CA LEU A 87 12.71 23.04 -5.08
C LEU A 87 12.05 23.53 -3.79
N PRO A 88 11.81 24.86 -3.65
CA PRO A 88 11.36 25.43 -2.37
C PRO A 88 10.06 24.85 -1.81
N ASN A 89 9.16 24.41 -2.68
CA ASN A 89 7.84 23.87 -2.28
C ASN A 89 7.75 22.36 -2.39
N ASN A 90 8.87 21.70 -2.49
CA ASN A 90 8.91 20.23 -2.59
C ASN A 90 8.81 19.61 -1.21
N ARG A 91 7.69 18.98 -0.95
CA ARG A 91 7.42 18.29 0.30
C ARG A 91 6.87 16.92 0.07
#